data_8e0021643ea078ecf9e1eada01970ca0
#
_entry.id   8e0021643ea078ecf9e1eada01970ca0
#
_cell.length_a   1.000
_cell.length_b   1.000
_cell.length_c   1.000
_cell.angle_alpha   90.00
_cell.angle_beta   90.00
_cell.angle_gamma   90.00
#
_symmetry.space_group_name_H-M   'P 1'
#
loop_
_entity.id
_entity.type
_entity.pdbx_description
1 polymer ?
#
loop_
_entity_poly.entity_id
_entity_poly.type
_entity_poly.pdbx_seq_one_letter_code
_entity_poly.pdbx_strand_id
1 'polypeptide(L)'
;MRYIGNKENVIPRMYEILIHKGIAGRSLFDFFSGTTSVSKFYKRLGYTVSSSDFMYFSYCLQKAYIENNSTPTFERLLPLPIVSPLKSCASPLDRVIAYLNELEPEEGFIYNNYTPEGTYHLSQPRMYFSNENGKKIDTIRQQIERWKNDNLLLGNEYYILLASLIAVSYTHLRAH
;
A
#
# COMPACT_ATOMS: atom_id res chain seq x y z
N MET A 1 -1.61 10.31 -0.22
CA MET A 1 -0.20 9.96 -0.49
C MET A 1 0.43 11.09 -1.32
N ARG A 2 1.44 11.77 -0.79
CA ARG A 2 2.17 12.81 -1.54
C ARG A 2 3.17 12.14 -2.48
N TYR A 3 2.85 12.07 -3.75
CA TYR A 3 3.70 11.51 -4.81
C TYR A 3 3.84 12.52 -5.94
N ILE A 4 5.04 12.65 -6.49
CA ILE A 4 5.28 13.56 -7.64
C ILE A 4 4.42 13.07 -8.80
N GLY A 5 3.58 13.98 -9.33
CA GLY A 5 2.63 13.64 -10.39
C GLY A 5 1.28 13.08 -9.92
N ASN A 6 0.99 13.10 -8.61
CA ASN A 6 -0.34 12.76 -8.12
C ASN A 6 -1.39 13.72 -8.70
N LYS A 7 -2.43 13.14 -9.31
CA LYS A 7 -3.45 13.88 -10.06
C LYS A 7 -4.73 14.15 -9.25
N GLU A 8 -4.77 13.86 -7.93
CA GLU A 8 -5.97 13.97 -7.10
C GLU A 8 -6.69 15.31 -7.27
N ASN A 9 -5.95 16.42 -7.31
CA ASN A 9 -6.51 17.77 -7.41
C ASN A 9 -7.08 18.10 -8.81
N VAL A 10 -6.69 17.38 -9.86
CA VAL A 10 -7.12 17.66 -11.24
C VAL A 10 -8.17 16.66 -11.74
N ILE A 11 -8.38 15.55 -11.05
CA ILE A 11 -9.33 14.51 -11.44
C ILE A 11 -10.76 15.04 -11.61
N PRO A 12 -11.33 15.85 -10.69
CA PRO A 12 -12.68 16.39 -10.86
C PRO A 12 -12.80 17.19 -12.16
N ARG A 13 -11.82 18.03 -12.44
CA ARG A 13 -11.80 18.84 -13.67
C ARG A 13 -11.66 18.00 -14.93
N MET A 14 -10.85 16.94 -14.88
CA MET A 14 -10.73 15.99 -16.00
C MET A 14 -12.09 15.34 -16.29
N TYR A 15 -12.80 14.92 -15.25
CA TYR A 15 -14.11 14.29 -15.38
C TYR A 15 -15.16 15.26 -15.95
N GLU A 16 -15.21 16.50 -15.45
CA GLU A 16 -16.10 17.55 -16.01
C GLU A 16 -15.86 17.78 -17.50
N ILE A 17 -14.58 17.83 -17.93
CA ILE A 17 -14.24 18.00 -19.35
C ILE A 17 -14.76 16.83 -20.18
N LEU A 18 -14.63 15.57 -19.72
CA LEU A 18 -15.14 14.40 -20.43
C LEU A 18 -16.66 14.48 -20.62
N ILE A 19 -17.39 14.83 -19.55
CA ILE A 19 -18.83 15.00 -19.60
C ILE A 19 -19.22 16.12 -20.58
N HIS A 20 -18.57 17.29 -20.47
CA HIS A 20 -18.84 18.43 -21.33
C HIS A 20 -18.58 18.13 -22.82
N LYS A 21 -17.59 17.28 -23.11
CA LYS A 21 -17.28 16.82 -24.47
C LYS A 21 -18.18 15.69 -24.97
N GLY A 22 -19.16 15.25 -24.17
CA GLY A 22 -20.10 14.19 -24.56
C GLY A 22 -19.46 12.81 -24.66
N ILE A 23 -18.33 12.57 -23.96
CA ILE A 23 -17.66 11.27 -23.96
C ILE A 23 -18.43 10.32 -23.05
N ALA A 24 -19.21 9.42 -23.64
CA ALA A 24 -20.13 8.53 -22.92
C ALA A 24 -19.56 7.13 -22.60
N GLY A 25 -18.29 6.87 -22.87
CA GLY A 25 -17.63 5.58 -22.59
C GLY A 25 -17.65 5.22 -21.10
N ARG A 26 -17.70 3.91 -20.80
CA ARG A 26 -17.66 3.36 -19.44
C ARG A 26 -16.42 2.49 -19.20
N SER A 27 -15.44 2.56 -20.08
CA SER A 27 -14.12 1.94 -19.91
C SER A 27 -13.02 3.00 -19.89
N LEU A 28 -12.01 2.79 -19.06
CA LEU A 28 -10.86 3.68 -18.93
C LEU A 28 -9.59 2.85 -18.92
N PHE A 29 -8.58 3.30 -19.66
CA PHE A 29 -7.21 2.81 -19.52
C PHE A 29 -6.31 3.90 -18.94
N ASP A 30 -5.79 3.67 -17.73
CA ASP A 30 -4.86 4.56 -17.02
C ASP A 30 -3.44 4.07 -17.25
N PHE A 31 -2.77 4.64 -18.26
CA PHE A 31 -1.49 4.13 -18.79
C PHE A 31 -0.31 4.35 -17.85
N PHE A 32 -0.30 5.43 -17.08
CA PHE A 32 0.73 5.77 -16.07
C PHE A 32 0.05 6.00 -14.73
N SER A 33 -0.41 4.91 -14.11
CA SER A 33 -1.35 4.97 -12.99
C SER A 33 -0.73 5.48 -11.68
N GLY A 34 0.59 5.41 -11.51
CA GLY A 34 1.31 5.90 -10.34
C GLY A 34 0.67 5.45 -9.02
N THR A 35 0.07 6.37 -8.29
CA THR A 35 -0.66 6.11 -7.05
C THR A 35 -2.08 5.57 -7.26
N THR A 36 -2.46 5.26 -8.48
CA THR A 36 -3.80 4.77 -8.87
C THR A 36 -4.95 5.75 -8.57
N SER A 37 -4.67 7.04 -8.36
CA SER A 37 -5.70 8.01 -7.97
C SER A 37 -6.77 8.18 -9.05
N VAL A 38 -6.38 8.27 -10.32
CA VAL A 38 -7.30 8.33 -11.47
C VAL A 38 -8.10 7.04 -11.57
N SER A 39 -7.42 5.90 -11.60
CA SER A 39 -8.02 4.57 -11.66
C SER A 39 -9.07 4.35 -10.56
N LYS A 40 -8.73 4.68 -9.30
CA LYS A 40 -9.65 4.57 -8.16
C LYS A 40 -10.89 5.45 -8.31
N PHE A 41 -10.72 6.67 -8.81
CA PHE A 41 -11.84 7.60 -9.02
C PHE A 41 -12.83 7.02 -10.03
N TYR A 42 -12.36 6.60 -11.20
CA TYR A 42 -13.25 6.07 -12.22
C TYR A 42 -13.86 4.71 -11.84
N LYS A 43 -13.10 3.85 -11.13
CA LYS A 43 -13.66 2.60 -10.58
C LYS A 43 -14.84 2.87 -9.63
N ARG A 44 -14.75 3.89 -8.75
CA ARG A 44 -15.86 4.29 -7.86
C ARG A 44 -17.09 4.80 -8.63
N LEU A 45 -16.90 5.35 -9.81
CA LEU A 45 -17.98 5.78 -10.70
C LEU A 45 -18.56 4.62 -11.54
N GLY A 46 -18.10 3.37 -11.31
CA GLY A 46 -18.61 2.19 -12.01
C GLY A 46 -18.00 1.97 -13.39
N TYR A 47 -16.85 2.58 -13.69
CA TYR A 47 -16.12 2.30 -14.93
C TYR A 47 -15.37 0.97 -14.82
N THR A 48 -15.30 0.26 -15.97
CA THR A 48 -14.30 -0.81 -16.15
C THR A 48 -12.94 -0.17 -16.34
N VAL A 49 -12.03 -0.39 -15.39
CA VAL A 49 -10.72 0.27 -15.38
C VAL A 49 -9.62 -0.75 -15.65
N SER A 50 -8.80 -0.47 -16.65
CA SER A 50 -7.51 -1.10 -16.86
C SER A 50 -6.40 -0.11 -16.51
N SER A 51 -5.35 -0.55 -15.84
CA SER A 51 -4.26 0.32 -15.42
C SER A 51 -2.91 -0.33 -15.65
N SER A 52 -1.90 0.47 -15.97
CA SER A 52 -0.51 0.02 -16.08
C SER A 52 0.45 1.07 -15.53
N ASP A 53 1.62 0.62 -15.12
CA ASP A 53 2.74 1.47 -14.70
C ASP A 53 4.03 0.66 -14.74
N PHE A 54 5.15 1.33 -14.92
CA PHE A 54 6.47 0.70 -14.90
C PHE A 54 6.94 0.32 -13.49
N MET A 55 6.49 1.07 -12.47
CA MET A 55 6.98 0.94 -11.10
C MET A 55 6.27 -0.17 -10.34
N TYR A 56 7.03 -1.06 -9.73
CA TYR A 56 6.48 -2.19 -8.97
C TYR A 56 5.56 -1.76 -7.80
N PHE A 57 5.87 -0.64 -7.12
CA PHE A 57 4.97 -0.13 -6.08
C PHE A 57 3.58 0.21 -6.63
N SER A 58 3.52 0.77 -7.85
CA SER A 58 2.27 1.06 -8.53
C SER A 58 1.51 -0.22 -8.88
N TYR A 59 2.22 -1.26 -9.33
CA TYR A 59 1.63 -2.58 -9.53
C TYR A 59 0.99 -3.13 -8.25
N CYS A 60 1.65 -3.02 -7.10
CA CYS A 60 1.06 -3.41 -5.82
C CYS A 60 -0.24 -2.65 -5.53
N LEU A 61 -0.26 -1.34 -5.77
CA LEU A 61 -1.47 -0.52 -5.60
C LEU A 61 -2.58 -0.89 -6.60
N GLN A 62 -2.23 -1.22 -7.85
CA GLN A 62 -3.18 -1.69 -8.86
C GLN A 62 -3.84 -3.00 -8.45
N LYS A 63 -3.05 -3.97 -7.99
CA LYS A 63 -3.55 -5.26 -7.47
C LYS A 63 -4.47 -5.07 -6.27
N ALA A 64 -4.08 -4.20 -5.33
CA ALA A 64 -4.85 -3.95 -4.11
C ALA A 64 -6.16 -3.20 -4.36
N TYR A 65 -6.14 -2.18 -5.23
CA TYR A 65 -7.26 -1.23 -5.33
C TYR A 65 -8.06 -1.33 -6.62
N ILE A 66 -7.44 -1.74 -7.72
CA ILE A 66 -8.11 -1.75 -9.03
C ILE A 66 -8.59 -3.16 -9.37
N GLU A 67 -7.74 -4.16 -9.31
CA GLU A 67 -8.11 -5.55 -9.59
C GLU A 67 -8.99 -6.13 -8.48
N ASN A 68 -8.70 -5.82 -7.22
CA ASN A 68 -9.46 -6.35 -6.09
C ASN A 68 -10.86 -5.74 -6.01
N ASN A 69 -11.89 -6.60 -5.95
CA ASN A 69 -13.30 -6.23 -5.83
C ASN A 69 -13.98 -6.85 -4.60
N SER A 70 -13.22 -7.50 -3.73
CA SER A 70 -13.73 -8.17 -2.53
C SER A 70 -13.01 -7.69 -1.27
N THR A 71 -13.69 -7.75 -0.14
CA THR A 71 -13.08 -7.52 1.16
C THR A 71 -12.18 -8.71 1.52
N PRO A 72 -10.92 -8.48 1.93
CA PRO A 72 -10.02 -9.55 2.31
C PRO A 72 -10.52 -10.25 3.58
N THR A 73 -10.47 -11.56 3.60
CA THR A 73 -10.97 -12.39 4.71
C THR A 73 -9.87 -12.85 5.66
N PHE A 74 -8.65 -12.97 5.16
CA PHE A 74 -7.49 -13.49 5.90
C PHE A 74 -7.78 -14.82 6.62
N GLU A 75 -8.59 -15.68 6.01
CA GLU A 75 -9.11 -16.89 6.62
C GLU A 75 -8.03 -17.89 7.05
N ARG A 76 -6.85 -17.84 6.42
CA ARG A 76 -5.71 -18.69 6.79
C ARG A 76 -4.84 -18.08 7.90
N LEU A 77 -4.86 -16.75 8.06
CA LEU A 77 -4.11 -16.04 9.11
C LEU A 77 -4.88 -15.96 10.43
N LEU A 78 -6.18 -15.65 10.37
CA LEU A 78 -6.97 -15.38 11.57
C LEU A 78 -7.05 -16.55 12.57
N PRO A 79 -7.03 -17.83 12.15
CA PRO A 79 -6.99 -18.96 13.08
C PRO A 79 -5.65 -19.16 13.79
N LEU A 80 -4.56 -18.53 13.31
CA LEU A 80 -3.25 -18.71 13.92
C LEU A 80 -3.25 -18.18 15.37
N PRO A 81 -2.60 -18.89 16.30
CA PRO A 81 -2.58 -18.51 17.73
C PRO A 81 -2.07 -17.09 17.97
N ILE A 82 -1.16 -16.61 17.12
CA ILE A 82 -0.56 -15.29 17.22
C ILE A 82 -1.49 -14.14 16.79
N VAL A 83 -2.46 -14.41 15.89
CA VAL A 83 -3.42 -13.39 15.38
C VAL A 83 -4.78 -13.51 16.07
N SER A 84 -5.12 -14.70 16.54
CA SER A 84 -6.42 -15.02 17.16
C SER A 84 -6.80 -14.16 18.38
N PRO A 85 -5.86 -13.74 19.28
CA PRO A 85 -6.20 -12.95 20.47
C PRO A 85 -6.83 -11.60 20.16
N LEU A 86 -6.55 -11.01 18.99
CA LEU A 86 -6.99 -9.66 18.60
C LEU A 86 -8.47 -9.60 18.13
N LYS A 87 -9.36 -10.29 18.83
CA LYS A 87 -10.79 -10.40 18.46
C LYS A 87 -11.61 -9.11 18.61
N SER A 88 -11.08 -8.12 19.33
CA SER A 88 -11.75 -6.82 19.54
C SER A 88 -11.72 -5.90 18.33
N CYS A 89 -10.93 -6.21 17.30
CA CYS A 89 -10.85 -5.39 16.09
C CYS A 89 -12.09 -5.56 15.19
N ALA A 90 -12.50 -4.46 14.54
CA ALA A 90 -13.76 -4.38 13.80
C ALA A 90 -13.80 -5.25 12.54
N SER A 91 -12.66 -5.46 11.87
CA SER A 91 -12.60 -6.24 10.64
C SER A 91 -11.41 -7.23 10.62
N PRO A 92 -11.44 -8.26 9.75
CA PRO A 92 -10.28 -9.13 9.52
C PRO A 92 -8.98 -8.37 9.21
N LEU A 93 -9.06 -7.35 8.37
CA LEU A 93 -7.92 -6.52 8.03
C LEU A 93 -7.38 -5.75 9.25
N ASP A 94 -8.26 -5.17 10.07
CA ASP A 94 -7.86 -4.44 11.28
C ASP A 94 -7.12 -5.35 12.26
N ARG A 95 -7.55 -6.61 12.40
CA ARG A 95 -6.88 -7.60 13.24
C ARG A 95 -5.46 -7.91 12.77
N VAL A 96 -5.30 -8.11 11.46
CA VAL A 96 -3.99 -8.37 10.86
C VAL A 96 -3.07 -7.14 11.00
N ILE A 97 -3.59 -5.93 10.77
CA ILE A 97 -2.84 -4.69 10.95
C ILE A 97 -2.45 -4.49 12.42
N ALA A 98 -3.36 -4.75 13.37
CA ALA A 98 -3.05 -4.65 14.79
C ALA A 98 -1.89 -5.60 15.18
N TYR A 99 -1.95 -6.85 14.72
CA TYR A 99 -0.85 -7.81 14.93
C TYR A 99 0.48 -7.29 14.35
N LEU A 100 0.48 -6.81 13.11
CA LEU A 100 1.69 -6.27 12.47
C LEU A 100 2.27 -5.07 13.24
N ASN A 101 1.40 -4.27 13.86
CA ASN A 101 1.83 -3.13 14.68
C ASN A 101 2.40 -3.53 16.04
N GLU A 102 2.11 -4.72 16.54
CA GLU A 102 2.66 -5.23 17.80
C GLU A 102 4.03 -5.93 17.64
N LEU A 103 4.45 -6.21 16.41
CA LEU A 103 5.74 -6.85 16.17
C LEU A 103 6.90 -6.01 16.67
N GLU A 104 7.88 -6.65 17.29
CA GLU A 104 9.12 -5.99 17.71
C GLU A 104 9.92 -5.50 16.48
N PRO A 105 10.40 -4.25 16.49
CA PRO A 105 11.14 -3.67 15.38
C PRO A 105 12.51 -4.32 15.17
N GLU A 106 12.81 -4.77 13.96
CA GLU A 106 14.08 -5.39 13.58
C GLU A 106 14.80 -4.59 12.49
N GLU A 107 16.12 -4.59 12.53
CA GLU A 107 16.96 -3.96 11.52
C GLU A 107 16.89 -4.74 10.21
N GLY A 108 16.73 -4.01 9.10
CA GLY A 108 16.64 -4.61 7.77
C GLY A 108 17.08 -3.65 6.67
N PHE A 109 16.58 -3.85 5.47
CA PHE A 109 16.98 -3.07 4.29
C PHE A 109 16.65 -1.59 4.41
N ILE A 110 15.45 -1.24 4.87
CA ILE A 110 15.02 0.16 4.99
C ILE A 110 15.82 0.87 6.07
N TYR A 111 15.97 0.23 7.22
CA TYR A 111 16.83 0.76 8.29
C TYR A 111 18.25 1.03 7.79
N ASN A 112 18.91 0.02 7.21
CA ASN A 112 20.31 0.11 6.79
C ASN A 112 20.56 1.09 5.64
N ASN A 113 19.54 1.48 4.88
CA ASN A 113 19.72 2.31 3.69
C ASN A 113 19.01 3.66 3.73
N TYR A 114 18.07 3.89 4.66
CA TYR A 114 17.20 5.08 4.63
C TYR A 114 17.03 5.77 5.99
N THR A 115 17.78 5.36 7.01
CA THR A 115 17.76 5.98 8.34
C THR A 115 19.10 6.60 8.70
N PRO A 116 19.14 7.55 9.66
CA PRO A 116 20.38 8.17 10.09
C PRO A 116 21.42 7.16 10.63
N GLU A 117 21.02 6.25 11.53
CA GLU A 117 21.93 5.25 12.09
C GLU A 117 22.40 4.23 11.07
N GLY A 118 21.48 3.71 10.24
CA GLY A 118 21.84 2.72 9.21
C GLY A 118 22.79 3.28 8.15
N THR A 119 22.84 4.59 7.98
CA THR A 119 23.67 5.28 6.99
C THR A 119 24.72 6.23 7.59
N TYR A 120 25.06 6.07 8.87
CA TYR A 120 26.02 6.94 9.58
C TYR A 120 27.39 7.00 8.93
N HIS A 121 27.79 5.95 8.20
CA HIS A 121 29.05 5.84 7.48
C HIS A 121 29.14 6.71 6.22
N LEU A 122 28.02 7.27 5.76
CA LEU A 122 27.99 8.18 4.63
C LEU A 122 28.37 9.59 5.07
N SER A 123 28.96 10.38 4.18
CA SER A 123 29.28 11.79 4.42
C SER A 123 28.05 12.64 4.79
N GLN A 124 26.88 12.23 4.31
CA GLN A 124 25.57 12.76 4.68
C GLN A 124 24.63 11.59 4.98
N PRO A 125 24.37 11.29 6.27
CA PRO A 125 23.40 10.27 6.64
C PRO A 125 22.02 10.55 6.09
N ARG A 126 21.33 9.51 5.64
CA ARG A 126 19.99 9.62 5.06
C ARG A 126 18.93 9.72 6.15
N MET A 127 17.99 10.64 5.99
CA MET A 127 16.92 10.93 6.96
C MET A 127 15.53 10.76 6.33
N TYR A 128 15.34 9.72 5.51
CA TYR A 128 14.02 9.44 4.93
C TYR A 128 13.03 8.92 5.97
N PHE A 129 13.52 8.10 6.90
CA PHE A 129 12.77 7.56 8.02
C PHE A 129 13.55 7.75 9.31
N SER A 130 12.88 7.84 10.46
CA SER A 130 13.53 7.66 11.75
C SER A 130 14.03 6.22 11.88
N ASN A 131 14.99 5.98 12.80
CA ASN A 131 15.54 4.64 13.01
C ASN A 131 14.45 3.62 13.38
N GLU A 132 13.56 4.00 14.29
CA GLU A 132 12.44 3.15 14.73
C GLU A 132 11.46 2.86 13.58
N ASN A 133 11.10 3.87 12.80
CA ASN A 133 10.20 3.68 11.66
C ASN A 133 10.83 2.81 10.58
N GLY A 134 12.13 2.95 10.33
CA GLY A 134 12.87 2.10 9.41
C GLY A 134 12.81 0.63 9.81
N LYS A 135 13.12 0.34 11.08
CA LYS A 135 13.03 -1.01 11.66
C LYS A 135 11.59 -1.56 11.58
N LYS A 136 10.60 -0.74 11.92
CA LYS A 136 9.19 -1.15 11.88
C LYS A 136 8.72 -1.50 10.47
N ILE A 137 9.10 -0.70 9.47
CA ILE A 137 8.79 -0.99 8.05
C ILE A 137 9.42 -2.32 7.63
N ASP A 138 10.69 -2.55 7.99
CA ASP A 138 11.40 -3.79 7.66
C ASP A 138 10.72 -5.01 8.28
N THR A 139 10.40 -4.95 9.57
CA THR A 139 9.73 -6.03 10.30
C THR A 139 8.37 -6.39 9.66
N ILE A 140 7.52 -5.39 9.43
CA ILE A 140 6.20 -5.60 8.82
C ILE A 140 6.34 -6.18 7.41
N ARG A 141 7.25 -5.63 6.59
CA ARG A 141 7.49 -6.13 5.24
C ARG A 141 7.97 -7.58 5.23
N GLN A 142 8.93 -7.92 6.09
CA GLN A 142 9.43 -9.28 6.22
C GLN A 142 8.34 -10.25 6.67
N GLN A 143 7.50 -9.86 7.61
CA GLN A 143 6.39 -10.69 8.06
C GLN A 143 5.36 -10.95 6.95
N ILE A 144 5.02 -9.94 6.15
CA ILE A 144 4.14 -10.10 4.99
C ILE A 144 4.74 -11.07 3.96
N GLU A 145 6.06 -10.97 3.69
CA GLU A 145 6.74 -11.90 2.79
C GLU A 145 6.77 -13.34 3.34
N ARG A 146 7.01 -13.53 4.64
CA ARG A 146 6.92 -14.85 5.29
C ARG A 146 5.54 -15.46 5.07
N TRP A 147 4.47 -14.73 5.36
CA TRP A 147 3.09 -15.22 5.18
C TRP A 147 2.77 -15.57 3.72
N LYS A 148 3.29 -14.81 2.77
CA LYS A 148 3.15 -15.12 1.35
C LYS A 148 3.87 -16.43 1.00
N ASN A 149 5.11 -16.60 1.44
CA ASN A 149 5.92 -17.79 1.17
C ASN A 149 5.32 -19.05 1.82
N ASP A 150 4.70 -18.89 2.99
CA ASP A 150 4.00 -19.95 3.70
C ASP A 150 2.58 -20.22 3.14
N ASN A 151 2.18 -19.56 2.05
CA ASN A 151 0.86 -19.66 1.43
C ASN A 151 -0.30 -19.33 2.39
N LEU A 152 -0.09 -18.43 3.35
CA LEU A 152 -1.10 -17.98 4.31
C LEU A 152 -1.94 -16.81 3.80
N LEU A 153 -1.55 -16.18 2.70
CA LEU A 153 -2.26 -15.07 2.06
C LEU A 153 -2.93 -15.54 0.76
N LEU A 154 -4.22 -15.25 0.63
CA LEU A 154 -5.04 -15.64 -0.52
C LEU A 154 -5.24 -14.47 -1.49
N GLY A 155 -5.30 -14.77 -2.78
CA GLY A 155 -5.64 -13.79 -3.81
C GLY A 155 -4.83 -12.50 -3.69
N ASN A 156 -5.53 -11.38 -3.48
CA ASN A 156 -4.93 -10.05 -3.38
C ASN A 156 -4.56 -9.60 -1.94
N GLU A 157 -4.71 -10.46 -0.93
CA GLU A 157 -4.42 -10.11 0.47
C GLU A 157 -2.98 -9.62 0.68
N TYR A 158 -2.02 -10.28 0.03
CA TYR A 158 -0.62 -9.84 0.01
C TYR A 158 -0.47 -8.39 -0.47
N TYR A 159 -1.09 -8.07 -1.60
CA TYR A 159 -0.99 -6.72 -2.17
C TYR A 159 -1.75 -5.67 -1.35
N ILE A 160 -2.84 -6.04 -0.69
CA ILE A 160 -3.57 -5.16 0.23
C ILE A 160 -2.69 -4.78 1.42
N LEU A 161 -1.98 -5.73 2.02
CA LEU A 161 -1.05 -5.45 3.11
C LEU A 161 0.13 -4.59 2.66
N LEU A 162 0.74 -4.89 1.50
CA LEU A 162 1.81 -4.06 0.95
C LEU A 162 1.34 -2.65 0.62
N ALA A 163 0.17 -2.50 0.02
CA ALA A 163 -0.41 -1.19 -0.30
C ALA A 163 -0.68 -0.37 0.95
N SER A 164 -1.14 -1.01 2.04
CA SER A 164 -1.33 -0.37 3.34
C SER A 164 0.00 0.10 3.92
N LEU A 165 1.03 -0.74 3.90
CA LEU A 165 2.38 -0.37 4.37
C LEU A 165 2.96 0.78 3.54
N ILE A 166 2.84 0.74 2.21
CA ILE A 166 3.28 1.82 1.32
C ILE A 166 2.57 3.13 1.67
N ALA A 167 1.25 3.11 1.84
CA ALA A 167 0.47 4.29 2.16
C ALA A 167 0.91 4.93 3.49
N VAL A 168 1.08 4.13 4.54
CA VAL A 168 1.52 4.58 5.88
C VAL A 168 2.96 5.11 5.83
N SER A 169 3.87 4.44 5.13
CA SER A 169 5.26 4.86 4.98
C SER A 169 5.39 6.24 4.32
N TYR A 170 4.49 6.57 3.39
CA TYR A 170 4.47 7.87 2.73
C TYR A 170 3.81 9.00 3.53
N THR A 171 2.95 8.68 4.48
CA THR A 171 2.14 9.67 5.19
C THR A 171 2.54 9.90 6.64
N HIS A 172 2.97 8.86 7.33
CA HIS A 172 3.18 8.90 8.78
C HIS A 172 4.57 8.52 9.24
N LEU A 173 5.31 7.73 8.48
CA LEU A 173 6.59 7.18 8.91
C LEU A 173 7.82 7.93 8.37
N ARG A 174 7.63 8.94 7.50
CA ARG A 174 8.74 9.78 7.05
C ARG A 174 9.26 10.65 8.20
N ALA A 175 10.58 10.76 8.30
CA ALA A 175 11.21 11.80 9.11
C ALA A 175 10.85 13.18 8.52
N HIS A 176 10.45 14.10 9.35
CA HIS A 176 10.15 15.50 8.98
C HIS A 176 11.40 16.35 9.13
#